data_32afe634cf6bbefb8038b67678202401
#
_entry.id   32afe634cf6bbefb8038b67678202401
#
_cell.length_a   1.000
_cell.length_b   1.000
_cell.length_c   1.000
_cell.angle_alpha   90.00
_cell.angle_beta   90.00
_cell.angle_gamma   90.00
#
_symmetry.space_group_name_H-M   'P 1'
#
loop_
_entity.id
_entity.type
_entity.pdbx_description
1 polymer ?
#
loop_
_entity_poly.entity_id
_entity_poly.type
_entity_poly.pdbx_seq_one_letter_code
_entity_poly.pdbx_strand_id
1 'polypeptide(L)'
;MKIFSFALASLRMLLFALLTFIVYSSLLFTNLFFKSQKKKLARGIRYRRTIIRGLHIILGTKVTVYGTEPSLSGLIILNHRSYFDPIVILKNILCFPVGKEEVASWPVIGPVCKSTGVIFVKRESKESRRETLNKINTVLENGYSILIAPEGTTHSEDTTIDFRPGSFVKAVALNIPVHPIAVDYKNKADFWVGDDTFVPHFFRCFGKLRTEIKISYLPPIYGDNVDLLVADTKKEIDNELLRFRREWK
;
A
#
# COMPACT_ATOMS: atom_id res chain seq x y z
N MET A 1 -8.54 7.78 30.05
CA MET A 1 -8.34 7.83 28.58
C MET A 1 -7.08 7.10 28.15
N LYS A 2 -5.88 7.39 28.70
CA LYS A 2 -4.62 6.70 28.30
C LYS A 2 -4.64 5.17 28.51
N ILE A 3 -5.17 4.66 29.65
CA ILE A 3 -5.25 3.21 29.95
C ILE A 3 -6.14 2.49 28.95
N PHE A 4 -7.32 3.03 28.66
CA PHE A 4 -8.23 2.47 27.65
C PHE A 4 -7.60 2.38 26.27
N SER A 5 -6.95 3.47 25.82
CA SER A 5 -6.27 3.50 24.52
C SER A 5 -5.15 2.46 24.43
N PHE A 6 -4.39 2.30 25.52
CA PHE A 6 -3.33 1.30 25.59
C PHE A 6 -3.90 -0.13 25.53
N ALA A 7 -4.91 -0.42 26.33
CA ALA A 7 -5.56 -1.73 26.36
C ALA A 7 -6.18 -2.08 25.01
N LEU A 8 -6.85 -1.12 24.35
CA LEU A 8 -7.45 -1.32 23.04
C LEU A 8 -6.39 -1.59 21.96
N ALA A 9 -5.30 -0.83 21.94
CA ALA A 9 -4.20 -1.05 20.98
C ALA A 9 -3.53 -2.41 21.20
N SER A 10 -3.30 -2.79 22.46
CA SER A 10 -2.73 -4.10 22.82
C SER A 10 -3.62 -5.25 22.36
N LEU A 11 -4.92 -5.16 22.62
CA LEU A 11 -5.89 -6.16 22.15
C LEU A 11 -5.90 -6.26 20.62
N ARG A 12 -5.91 -5.14 19.93
CA ARG A 12 -5.87 -5.09 18.45
C ARG A 12 -4.59 -5.68 17.89
N MET A 13 -3.46 -5.41 18.51
CA MET A 13 -2.16 -6.00 18.11
C MET A 13 -2.16 -7.51 18.30
N LEU A 14 -2.69 -8.00 19.41
CA LEU A 14 -2.83 -9.45 19.67
C LEU A 14 -3.76 -10.11 18.64
N LEU A 15 -4.92 -9.53 18.39
CA LEU A 15 -5.88 -10.04 17.40
C LEU A 15 -5.30 -10.01 15.98
N PHE A 16 -4.54 -8.98 15.63
CA PHE A 16 -3.82 -8.91 14.36
C PHE A 16 -2.79 -10.03 14.24
N ALA A 17 -1.97 -10.25 15.27
CA ALA A 17 -0.98 -11.31 15.28
C ALA A 17 -1.64 -12.70 15.14
N LEU A 18 -2.72 -12.94 15.88
CA LEU A 18 -3.49 -14.19 15.85
C LEU A 18 -4.13 -14.43 14.47
N LEU A 19 -4.81 -13.43 13.91
CA LEU A 19 -5.39 -13.50 12.56
C LEU A 19 -4.31 -13.84 11.53
N THR A 20 -3.20 -13.11 11.57
CA THR A 20 -2.09 -13.29 10.62
C THR A 20 -1.49 -14.68 10.76
N PHE A 21 -1.27 -15.15 11.99
CA PHE A 21 -0.76 -16.48 12.26
C PHE A 21 -1.67 -17.57 11.70
N ILE A 22 -2.98 -17.52 11.99
CA ILE A 22 -3.95 -18.53 11.52
C ILE A 22 -4.01 -18.55 9.99
N VAL A 23 -4.18 -17.37 9.37
CA VAL A 23 -4.34 -17.29 7.91
C VAL A 23 -3.04 -17.66 7.19
N TYR A 24 -1.88 -17.24 7.71
CA TYR A 24 -0.59 -17.54 7.11
C TYR A 24 -0.22 -19.03 7.27
N SER A 25 -0.47 -19.63 8.44
CA SER A 25 -0.26 -21.07 8.66
C SER A 25 -1.14 -21.90 7.72
N SER A 26 -2.41 -21.50 7.53
CA SER A 26 -3.30 -22.11 6.54
C SER A 26 -2.76 -21.98 5.10
N LEU A 27 -2.20 -20.81 4.72
CA LEU A 27 -1.54 -20.65 3.43
C LEU A 27 -0.34 -21.60 3.27
N LEU A 28 0.53 -21.68 4.26
CA LEU A 28 1.71 -22.56 4.23
C LEU A 28 1.28 -24.00 4.10
N PHE A 29 0.37 -24.46 4.96
CA PHE A 29 -0.15 -25.83 4.94
C PHE A 29 -0.75 -26.18 3.58
N THR A 30 -1.65 -25.34 3.08
CA THR A 30 -2.30 -25.61 1.78
C THR A 30 -1.33 -25.51 0.61
N ASN A 31 -0.25 -24.73 0.69
CA ASN A 31 0.78 -24.66 -0.35
C ASN A 31 1.64 -25.93 -0.47
N LEU A 32 1.61 -26.83 0.52
CA LEU A 32 2.27 -28.14 0.40
C LEU A 32 1.67 -28.98 -0.74
N PHE A 33 0.39 -28.81 -1.03
CA PHE A 33 -0.33 -29.55 -2.08
C PHE A 33 -0.18 -28.94 -3.48
N PHE A 34 0.55 -27.83 -3.64
CA PHE A 34 0.75 -27.18 -4.94
C PHE A 34 2.24 -27.15 -5.30
N LYS A 35 2.58 -27.69 -6.49
CA LYS A 35 3.96 -27.64 -7.03
C LYS A 35 4.26 -26.32 -7.75
N SER A 36 3.26 -25.76 -8.43
CA SER A 36 3.44 -24.55 -9.26
C SER A 36 3.62 -23.29 -8.43
N GLN A 37 4.74 -22.60 -8.62
CA GLN A 37 5.01 -21.30 -7.96
C GLN A 37 3.98 -20.22 -8.34
N LYS A 38 3.52 -20.20 -9.61
CA LYS A 38 2.46 -19.28 -10.07
C LYS A 38 1.15 -19.51 -9.29
N LYS A 39 0.76 -20.77 -9.05
CA LYS A 39 -0.43 -21.09 -8.25
C LYS A 39 -0.24 -20.70 -6.78
N LYS A 40 0.93 -20.96 -6.19
CA LYS A 40 1.24 -20.55 -4.81
C LYS A 40 1.14 -19.03 -4.64
N LEU A 41 1.71 -18.25 -5.57
CA LEU A 41 1.66 -16.80 -5.54
C LEU A 41 0.22 -16.26 -5.68
N ALA A 42 -0.55 -16.75 -6.65
CA ALA A 42 -1.95 -16.36 -6.82
C ALA A 42 -2.79 -16.64 -5.57
N ARG A 43 -2.53 -17.73 -4.86
CA ARG A 43 -3.13 -18.03 -3.56
C ARG A 43 -2.67 -17.05 -2.49
N GLY A 44 -1.36 -16.80 -2.40
CA GLY A 44 -0.77 -15.84 -1.46
C GLY A 44 -1.45 -14.47 -1.54
N ILE A 45 -1.68 -13.95 -2.74
CA ILE A 45 -2.37 -12.67 -2.96
C ILE A 45 -3.81 -12.70 -2.41
N ARG A 46 -4.54 -13.82 -2.60
CA ARG A 46 -5.89 -13.98 -2.05
C ARG A 46 -5.88 -14.05 -0.52
N TYR A 47 -4.95 -14.80 0.07
CA TYR A 47 -4.79 -14.92 1.53
C TYR A 47 -4.40 -13.58 2.16
N ARG A 48 -3.52 -12.79 1.51
CA ARG A 48 -3.22 -11.41 1.91
C ARG A 48 -4.49 -10.57 2.01
N ARG A 49 -5.38 -10.65 1.02
CA ARG A 49 -6.66 -9.92 1.03
C ARG A 49 -7.53 -10.32 2.23
N THR A 50 -7.54 -11.60 2.61
CA THR A 50 -8.25 -12.09 3.81
C THR A 50 -7.67 -11.46 5.08
N ILE A 51 -6.33 -11.46 5.24
CA ILE A 51 -5.66 -10.81 6.37
C ILE A 51 -6.03 -9.32 6.41
N ILE A 52 -5.93 -8.62 5.29
CA ILE A 52 -6.20 -7.18 5.19
C ILE A 52 -7.65 -6.84 5.56
N ARG A 53 -8.63 -7.62 5.08
CA ARG A 53 -10.04 -7.43 5.42
C ARG A 53 -10.31 -7.60 6.91
N GLY A 54 -9.74 -8.65 7.51
CA GLY A 54 -9.81 -8.85 8.95
C GLY A 54 -9.12 -7.72 9.74
N LEU A 55 -7.99 -7.23 9.24
CA LEU A 55 -7.26 -6.09 9.82
C LEU A 55 -8.12 -4.84 9.89
N HIS A 56 -8.82 -4.48 8.83
CA HIS A 56 -9.73 -3.31 8.83
C HIS A 56 -10.80 -3.39 9.92
N ILE A 57 -11.34 -4.59 10.15
CA ILE A 57 -12.33 -4.83 11.22
C ILE A 57 -11.67 -4.68 12.60
N ILE A 58 -10.55 -5.38 12.82
CA ILE A 58 -9.84 -5.37 14.10
C ILE A 58 -9.38 -3.96 14.47
N LEU A 59 -8.82 -3.21 13.53
CA LEU A 59 -8.26 -1.88 13.77
C LEU A 59 -9.31 -0.78 13.85
N GLY A 60 -10.58 -1.07 13.52
CA GLY A 60 -11.66 -0.08 13.56
C GLY A 60 -11.46 1.06 12.55
N THR A 61 -10.92 0.74 11.36
CA THR A 61 -10.73 1.76 10.32
C THR A 61 -12.04 2.09 9.64
N LYS A 62 -12.33 3.38 9.49
CA LYS A 62 -13.45 3.90 8.71
C LYS A 62 -12.90 4.53 7.42
N VAL A 63 -13.05 3.81 6.31
CA VAL A 63 -12.57 4.28 5.01
C VAL A 63 -13.75 4.82 4.20
N THR A 64 -13.68 6.11 3.85
CA THR A 64 -14.60 6.72 2.89
C THR A 64 -13.96 6.63 1.51
N VAL A 65 -14.69 6.05 0.56
CA VAL A 65 -14.20 5.74 -0.79
C VAL A 65 -14.90 6.66 -1.80
N TYR A 66 -14.13 7.28 -2.66
CA TYR A 66 -14.60 8.06 -3.81
C TYR A 66 -14.09 7.41 -5.11
N GLY A 67 -14.83 7.60 -6.18
CA GLY A 67 -14.49 7.03 -7.49
C GLY A 67 -14.70 5.52 -7.57
N THR A 68 -14.17 4.93 -8.64
CA THR A 68 -14.34 3.50 -8.96
C THR A 68 -12.99 2.81 -9.01
N GLU A 69 -12.90 1.63 -8.44
CA GLU A 69 -11.68 0.82 -8.46
C GLU A 69 -11.20 0.56 -9.89
N PRO A 70 -9.87 0.56 -10.15
CA PRO A 70 -9.32 0.24 -11.46
C PRO A 70 -9.81 -1.11 -11.98
N SER A 71 -10.40 -1.12 -13.17
CA SER A 71 -10.85 -2.34 -13.86
C SER A 71 -9.78 -2.93 -14.79
N LEU A 72 -8.85 -2.09 -15.26
CA LEU A 72 -7.72 -2.48 -16.12
C LEU A 72 -6.46 -2.67 -15.29
N SER A 73 -5.61 -3.61 -15.72
CA SER A 73 -4.27 -3.74 -15.18
C SER A 73 -3.40 -2.54 -15.58
N GLY A 74 -2.50 -2.14 -14.70
CA GLY A 74 -1.63 -1.01 -14.94
C GLY A 74 -0.79 -0.62 -13.74
N LEU A 75 -0.24 0.58 -13.81
CA LEU A 75 0.57 1.17 -12.75
C LEU A 75 -0.34 1.95 -11.78
N ILE A 76 -0.51 1.45 -10.57
CA ILE A 76 -1.28 2.12 -9.52
C ILE A 76 -0.32 3.00 -8.72
N ILE A 77 -0.58 4.31 -8.74
CA ILE A 77 0.22 5.33 -8.06
C ILE A 77 -0.58 5.91 -6.90
N LEU A 78 0.04 5.91 -5.71
CA LEU A 78 -0.54 6.55 -4.53
C LEU A 78 0.46 7.54 -3.91
N ASN A 79 -0.06 8.56 -3.24
CA ASN A 79 0.73 9.36 -2.31
C ASN A 79 1.03 8.56 -1.02
N HIS A 80 2.03 8.97 -0.24
CA HIS A 80 2.49 8.17 0.90
C HIS A 80 2.43 8.93 2.23
N ARG A 81 1.52 8.52 3.12
CA ARG A 81 1.32 9.07 4.47
C ARG A 81 1.74 8.10 5.58
N SER A 82 1.57 6.79 5.32
CA SER A 82 1.76 5.77 6.36
C SER A 82 2.08 4.40 5.73
N TYR A 83 2.72 3.53 6.50
CA TYR A 83 2.82 2.11 6.13
C TYR A 83 1.43 1.46 5.93
N PHE A 84 0.38 2.09 6.41
CA PHE A 84 -0.99 1.58 6.29
C PHE A 84 -1.66 1.91 4.95
N ASP A 85 -1.13 2.85 4.16
CA ASP A 85 -1.71 3.25 2.86
C ASP A 85 -1.88 2.06 1.89
N PRO A 86 -0.86 1.21 1.66
CA PRO A 86 -1.05 0.03 0.82
C PRO A 86 -2.13 -0.91 1.35
N ILE A 87 -2.27 -1.03 2.68
CA ILE A 87 -3.24 -1.91 3.32
C ILE A 87 -4.66 -1.44 3.02
N VAL A 88 -4.90 -0.12 2.99
CA VAL A 88 -6.21 0.44 2.62
C VAL A 88 -6.58 0.06 1.18
N ILE A 89 -5.64 0.18 0.24
CA ILE A 89 -5.86 -0.09 -1.19
C ILE A 89 -5.98 -1.60 -1.46
N LEU A 90 -5.10 -2.41 -0.88
CA LEU A 90 -5.06 -3.86 -1.08
C LEU A 90 -6.27 -4.62 -0.49
N LYS A 91 -7.15 -3.93 0.24
CA LYS A 91 -8.42 -4.48 0.70
C LYS A 91 -9.28 -4.92 -0.48
N ASN A 92 -9.28 -4.15 -1.54
CA ASN A 92 -10.14 -4.33 -2.69
C ASN A 92 -9.35 -4.74 -3.95
N ILE A 93 -8.17 -4.17 -4.19
CA ILE A 93 -7.38 -4.38 -5.39
C ILE A 93 -6.37 -5.51 -5.21
N LEU A 94 -6.35 -6.43 -6.18
CA LEU A 94 -5.34 -7.51 -6.26
C LEU A 94 -4.19 -7.06 -7.16
N CYS A 95 -3.12 -6.53 -6.56
CA CYS A 95 -1.93 -6.05 -7.26
C CYS A 95 -0.66 -6.43 -6.50
N PHE A 96 0.50 -6.12 -7.05
CA PHE A 96 1.82 -6.34 -6.44
C PHE A 96 2.32 -5.02 -5.86
N PRO A 97 2.31 -4.83 -4.52
CA PRO A 97 2.83 -3.62 -3.92
C PRO A 97 4.37 -3.64 -3.87
N VAL A 98 4.96 -2.46 -4.06
CA VAL A 98 6.39 -2.24 -3.83
C VAL A 98 6.59 -1.74 -2.41
N GLY A 99 7.41 -2.44 -1.63
CA GLY A 99 7.71 -2.14 -0.23
C GLY A 99 9.19 -1.92 0.04
N LYS A 100 9.52 -1.27 1.15
CA LYS A 100 10.89 -1.07 1.61
C LYS A 100 11.50 -2.39 2.06
N GLU A 101 12.79 -2.66 1.75
CA GLU A 101 13.45 -3.94 2.04
C GLU A 101 13.49 -4.27 3.54
N GLU A 102 13.60 -3.27 4.41
CA GLU A 102 13.62 -3.48 5.86
C GLU A 102 12.36 -4.17 6.37
N VAL A 103 11.21 -3.97 5.72
CA VAL A 103 9.96 -4.67 6.06
C VAL A 103 10.08 -6.18 5.84
N ALA A 104 10.95 -6.61 4.92
CA ALA A 104 11.20 -8.04 4.67
C ALA A 104 11.86 -8.75 5.87
N SER A 105 12.51 -8.01 6.77
CA SER A 105 13.13 -8.52 7.99
C SER A 105 12.21 -8.50 9.21
N TRP A 106 11.04 -7.84 9.13
CA TRP A 106 10.13 -7.73 10.27
C TRP A 106 9.56 -9.09 10.64
N PRO A 107 9.56 -9.46 11.94
CA PRO A 107 8.96 -10.71 12.40
C PRO A 107 7.49 -10.82 11.93
N VAL A 108 7.06 -12.00 11.52
CA VAL A 108 5.70 -12.31 11.03
C VAL A 108 5.35 -11.55 9.74
N ILE A 109 5.48 -10.23 9.69
CA ILE A 109 5.10 -9.39 8.53
C ILE A 109 5.97 -9.70 7.31
N GLY A 110 7.30 -9.79 7.49
CA GLY A 110 8.23 -10.03 6.38
C GLY A 110 7.96 -11.33 5.62
N PRO A 111 7.87 -12.50 6.28
CA PRO A 111 7.50 -13.75 5.65
C PRO A 111 6.15 -13.73 4.94
N VAL A 112 5.13 -13.10 5.55
CA VAL A 112 3.80 -12.93 4.93
C VAL A 112 3.92 -12.10 3.65
N CYS A 113 4.58 -10.96 3.70
CA CYS A 113 4.79 -10.10 2.54
C CYS A 113 5.52 -10.82 1.40
N LYS A 114 6.61 -11.56 1.71
CA LYS A 114 7.36 -12.37 0.73
C LYS A 114 6.46 -13.42 0.04
N SER A 115 5.62 -14.12 0.81
CA SER A 115 4.76 -15.18 0.30
C SER A 115 3.54 -14.67 -0.45
N THR A 116 3.23 -13.38 -0.37
CA THR A 116 2.00 -12.77 -0.88
C THR A 116 2.22 -11.74 -1.97
N GLY A 117 3.42 -11.70 -2.59
CA GLY A 117 3.69 -10.92 -3.79
C GLY A 117 4.09 -9.46 -3.54
N VAL A 118 4.64 -9.14 -2.37
CA VAL A 118 5.29 -7.84 -2.15
C VAL A 118 6.66 -7.83 -2.82
N ILE A 119 6.93 -6.81 -3.60
CA ILE A 119 8.24 -6.57 -4.25
C ILE A 119 9.03 -5.64 -3.36
N PHE A 120 10.17 -6.10 -2.84
CA PHE A 120 11.02 -5.30 -1.96
C PHE A 120 12.08 -4.52 -2.73
N VAL A 121 12.36 -3.30 -2.27
CA VAL A 121 13.40 -2.42 -2.81
C VAL A 121 14.27 -1.83 -1.71
N LYS A 122 15.58 -1.92 -1.88
CA LYS A 122 16.57 -1.14 -1.13
C LYS A 122 16.78 0.18 -1.85
N ARG A 123 16.17 1.24 -1.33
CA ARG A 123 16.04 2.53 -2.03
C ARG A 123 17.38 3.23 -2.23
N GLU A 124 18.36 2.99 -1.35
CA GLU A 124 19.71 3.54 -1.37
C GLU A 124 20.60 2.85 -2.42
N SER A 125 20.31 1.60 -2.81
CA SER A 125 21.08 0.83 -3.78
C SER A 125 20.56 1.06 -5.21
N LYS A 126 21.43 1.56 -6.09
CA LYS A 126 21.13 1.72 -7.54
C LYS A 126 20.82 0.38 -8.20
N GLU A 127 21.55 -0.66 -7.83
CA GLU A 127 21.36 -2.02 -8.36
C GLU A 127 20.01 -2.59 -7.92
N SER A 128 19.67 -2.52 -6.62
CA SER A 128 18.37 -2.97 -6.11
C SER A 128 17.20 -2.22 -6.76
N ARG A 129 17.33 -0.91 -7.00
CA ARG A 129 16.30 -0.16 -7.74
C ARG A 129 16.15 -0.67 -9.17
N ARG A 130 17.26 -0.98 -9.87
CA ARG A 130 17.25 -1.54 -11.24
C ARG A 130 16.58 -2.92 -11.27
N GLU A 131 16.94 -3.82 -10.35
CA GLU A 131 16.32 -5.13 -10.22
C GLU A 131 14.82 -5.02 -9.93
N THR A 132 14.44 -4.09 -9.06
CA THR A 132 13.02 -3.82 -8.76
C THR A 132 12.26 -3.36 -9.99
N LEU A 133 12.83 -2.46 -10.81
CA LEU A 133 12.21 -2.03 -12.06
C LEU A 133 12.09 -3.18 -13.08
N ASN A 134 13.01 -4.14 -13.10
CA ASN A 134 12.89 -5.32 -13.93
C ASN A 134 11.76 -6.24 -13.44
N LYS A 135 11.61 -6.44 -12.13
CA LYS A 135 10.50 -7.20 -11.55
C LYS A 135 9.16 -6.52 -11.83
N ILE A 136 9.09 -5.20 -11.70
CA ILE A 136 7.91 -4.40 -12.05
C ILE A 136 7.53 -4.64 -13.52
N ASN A 137 8.50 -4.54 -14.43
CA ASN A 137 8.29 -4.79 -15.85
C ASN A 137 7.68 -6.18 -16.10
N THR A 138 8.29 -7.22 -15.54
CA THR A 138 7.80 -8.60 -15.68
C THR A 138 6.36 -8.76 -15.17
N VAL A 139 6.00 -8.11 -14.07
CA VAL A 139 4.63 -8.17 -13.52
C VAL A 139 3.64 -7.49 -14.45
N LEU A 140 3.99 -6.30 -14.96
CA LEU A 140 3.14 -5.53 -15.88
C LEU A 140 2.96 -6.24 -17.23
N GLU A 141 4.02 -6.79 -17.82
CA GLU A 141 3.98 -7.58 -19.05
C GLU A 141 3.10 -8.83 -18.93
N ASN A 142 3.02 -9.41 -17.73
CA ASN A 142 2.11 -10.53 -17.44
C ASN A 142 0.66 -10.09 -17.15
N GLY A 143 0.30 -8.82 -17.36
CA GLY A 143 -1.05 -8.31 -17.22
C GLY A 143 -1.50 -8.10 -15.76
N TYR A 144 -0.59 -8.02 -14.82
CA TYR A 144 -0.88 -7.68 -13.42
C TYR A 144 -0.62 -6.20 -13.14
N SER A 145 -1.24 -5.69 -12.07
CA SER A 145 -1.00 -4.33 -11.61
C SER A 145 0.10 -4.24 -10.57
N ILE A 146 0.82 -3.13 -10.58
CA ILE A 146 1.81 -2.74 -9.57
C ILE A 146 1.25 -1.59 -8.75
N LEU A 147 1.41 -1.64 -7.42
CA LEU A 147 1.10 -0.55 -6.51
C LEU A 147 2.41 0.05 -5.99
N ILE A 148 2.60 1.35 -6.21
CA ILE A 148 3.82 2.04 -5.80
C ILE A 148 3.52 3.47 -5.32
N ALA A 149 4.24 3.90 -4.26
CA ALA A 149 4.30 5.28 -3.82
C ALA A 149 5.60 5.92 -4.37
N PRO A 150 5.53 6.71 -5.45
CA PRO A 150 6.72 7.22 -6.14
C PRO A 150 7.47 8.29 -5.35
N GLU A 151 6.87 8.86 -4.32
CA GLU A 151 7.52 9.76 -3.36
C GLU A 151 8.72 9.09 -2.67
N GLY A 152 8.67 7.78 -2.49
CA GLY A 152 9.75 6.99 -1.91
C GLY A 152 9.96 7.20 -0.41
N THR A 153 9.18 8.05 0.24
CA THR A 153 9.13 8.26 1.68
C THR A 153 7.76 8.76 2.10
N THR A 154 7.43 8.68 3.37
CA THR A 154 6.24 9.30 3.96
C THR A 154 6.58 10.72 4.44
N HIS A 155 5.60 11.61 4.44
CA HIS A 155 5.76 13.01 4.84
C HIS A 155 4.44 13.62 5.34
N SER A 156 4.49 14.84 5.89
CA SER A 156 3.34 15.54 6.50
C SER A 156 2.81 16.73 5.69
N GLU A 157 3.34 16.97 4.49
CA GLU A 157 2.87 18.05 3.63
C GLU A 157 1.39 17.86 3.25
N ASP A 158 0.69 18.92 2.92
CA ASP A 158 -0.74 18.85 2.56
C ASP A 158 -0.94 18.22 1.17
N THR A 159 0.03 18.36 0.28
CA THR A 159 0.08 17.78 -1.07
C THR A 159 1.19 16.76 -1.18
N THR A 160 1.39 16.17 -2.35
CA THR A 160 2.49 15.24 -2.62
C THR A 160 3.83 15.96 -2.74
N ILE A 161 4.92 15.27 -2.43
CA ILE A 161 6.28 15.69 -2.78
C ILE A 161 6.66 15.17 -4.17
N ASP A 162 7.90 15.34 -4.59
CA ASP A 162 8.34 14.96 -5.94
C ASP A 162 8.25 13.45 -6.17
N PHE A 163 7.75 13.09 -7.33
CA PHE A 163 7.63 11.71 -7.78
C PHE A 163 8.88 11.23 -8.51
N ARG A 164 9.39 10.07 -8.13
CA ARG A 164 10.46 9.38 -8.86
C ARG A 164 9.92 8.80 -10.16
N PRO A 165 10.48 9.13 -11.33
CA PRO A 165 9.88 8.79 -12.62
C PRO A 165 10.06 7.33 -13.04
N GLY A 166 10.88 6.54 -12.36
CA GLY A 166 11.30 5.20 -12.83
C GLY A 166 10.17 4.24 -13.18
N SER A 167 9.06 4.23 -12.43
CA SER A 167 7.89 3.39 -12.74
C SER A 167 7.07 3.94 -13.92
N PHE A 168 7.00 5.26 -14.06
CA PHE A 168 6.30 5.91 -15.17
C PHE A 168 6.98 5.64 -16.52
N VAL A 169 8.32 5.56 -16.54
CA VAL A 169 9.08 5.13 -17.74
C VAL A 169 8.58 3.75 -18.23
N LYS A 170 8.26 2.84 -17.29
CA LYS A 170 7.72 1.52 -17.65
C LYS A 170 6.29 1.60 -18.16
N ALA A 171 5.46 2.46 -17.58
CA ALA A 171 4.08 2.65 -18.04
C ALA A 171 4.04 3.19 -19.46
N VAL A 172 4.86 4.19 -19.78
CA VAL A 172 5.02 4.73 -21.15
C VAL A 172 5.53 3.65 -22.12
N ALA A 173 6.60 2.95 -21.76
CA ALA A 173 7.21 1.93 -22.63
C ALA A 173 6.27 0.77 -22.97
N LEU A 174 5.35 0.41 -22.05
CA LEU A 174 4.37 -0.66 -22.22
C LEU A 174 3.02 -0.16 -22.69
N ASN A 175 2.83 1.16 -22.87
CA ASN A 175 1.56 1.80 -23.21
C ASN A 175 0.41 1.35 -22.30
N ILE A 176 0.64 1.34 -20.98
CA ILE A 176 -0.34 0.94 -19.97
C ILE A 176 -0.83 2.14 -19.16
N PRO A 177 -2.07 2.09 -18.63
CA PRO A 177 -2.61 3.17 -17.81
C PRO A 177 -1.85 3.34 -16.49
N VAL A 178 -1.76 4.61 -16.05
CA VAL A 178 -1.47 4.99 -14.68
C VAL A 178 -2.81 5.25 -13.98
N HIS A 179 -3.03 4.58 -12.85
CA HIS A 179 -4.22 4.73 -12.01
C HIS A 179 -3.85 5.53 -10.74
N PRO A 180 -4.10 6.84 -10.70
CA PRO A 180 -3.79 7.63 -9.52
C PRO A 180 -4.78 7.32 -8.39
N ILE A 181 -4.27 7.25 -7.17
CA ILE A 181 -5.07 7.08 -5.94
C ILE A 181 -4.60 8.11 -4.91
N ALA A 182 -5.51 8.95 -4.45
CA ALA A 182 -5.28 9.81 -3.30
C ALA A 182 -5.68 9.07 -2.01
N VAL A 183 -4.82 9.11 -0.99
CA VAL A 183 -5.11 8.58 0.35
C VAL A 183 -4.75 9.62 1.41
N ASP A 184 -5.65 9.83 2.37
CA ASP A 184 -5.38 10.75 3.46
C ASP A 184 -6.10 10.33 4.75
N TYR A 185 -5.57 10.78 5.89
CA TYR A 185 -6.09 10.50 7.23
C TYR A 185 -6.61 11.80 7.83
N LYS A 186 -7.77 11.73 8.49
CA LYS A 186 -8.36 12.89 9.15
C LYS A 186 -7.40 13.57 10.13
N ASN A 187 -6.70 12.75 10.91
CA ASN A 187 -5.73 13.24 11.88
C ASN A 187 -4.30 13.04 11.34
N LYS A 188 -3.58 14.15 11.16
CA LYS A 188 -2.15 14.10 10.76
C LYS A 188 -1.26 13.31 11.75
N ALA A 189 -1.68 13.15 13.01
CA ALA A 189 -0.99 12.28 13.96
C ALA A 189 -1.01 10.79 13.57
N ASP A 190 -1.82 10.40 12.58
CA ASP A 190 -1.84 9.04 12.03
C ASP A 190 -0.82 8.85 10.89
N PHE A 191 -0.15 9.92 10.47
CA PHE A 191 0.94 9.82 9.51
C PHE A 191 2.16 9.17 10.16
N TRP A 192 2.86 8.37 9.39
CA TRP A 192 4.16 7.82 9.76
C TRP A 192 5.24 8.75 9.24
N VAL A 193 5.85 9.53 10.11
CA VAL A 193 6.84 10.55 9.71
C VAL A 193 8.01 10.64 10.70
N GLY A 194 9.14 11.13 10.23
CA GLY A 194 10.34 11.32 11.05
C GLY A 194 10.86 9.99 11.60
N ASP A 195 11.14 9.98 12.90
CA ASP A 195 11.72 8.83 13.62
C ASP A 195 10.65 7.87 14.18
N ASP A 196 9.44 7.89 13.63
CA ASP A 196 8.39 6.98 14.05
C ASP A 196 8.83 5.51 13.94
N THR A 197 8.61 4.76 15.01
CA THR A 197 8.80 3.31 15.03
C THR A 197 7.46 2.59 15.07
N PHE A 198 7.42 1.33 14.63
CA PHE A 198 6.16 0.61 14.40
C PHE A 198 5.25 0.55 15.63
N VAL A 199 5.75 0.12 16.78
CA VAL A 199 4.90 -0.09 17.97
C VAL A 199 4.31 1.20 18.50
N PRO A 200 5.08 2.27 18.79
CA PRO A 200 4.51 3.55 19.23
C PRO A 200 3.51 4.14 18.25
N HIS A 201 3.82 4.10 16.95
CA HIS A 201 2.91 4.60 15.91
C HIS A 201 1.62 3.77 15.86
N PHE A 202 1.71 2.44 15.91
CA PHE A 202 0.55 1.55 15.96
C PHE A 202 -0.38 1.90 17.13
N PHE A 203 0.18 2.09 18.32
CA PHE A 203 -0.58 2.46 19.52
C PHE A 203 -1.24 3.83 19.39
N ARG A 204 -0.55 4.80 18.79
CA ARG A 204 -1.09 6.14 18.51
C ARG A 204 -2.26 6.08 17.53
N CYS A 205 -2.13 5.35 16.43
CA CYS A 205 -3.15 5.24 15.39
C CYS A 205 -4.34 4.38 15.80
N PHE A 206 -4.09 3.25 16.44
CA PHE A 206 -5.08 2.21 16.67
C PHE A 206 -5.45 2.03 18.16
N GLY A 207 -5.01 2.92 19.04
CA GLY A 207 -5.48 3.01 20.43
C GLY A 207 -6.77 3.82 20.60
N LYS A 208 -7.36 4.30 19.52
CA LYS A 208 -8.64 5.05 19.47
C LYS A 208 -9.74 4.21 18.82
N LEU A 209 -10.99 4.52 19.10
CA LEU A 209 -12.12 3.71 18.61
C LEU A 209 -12.12 3.59 17.08
N ARG A 210 -11.84 4.70 16.37
CA ARG A 210 -11.85 4.74 14.90
C ARG A 210 -10.68 5.53 14.33
N THR A 211 -10.11 5.04 13.24
CA THR A 211 -9.17 5.76 12.39
C THR A 211 -9.89 6.09 11.09
N GLU A 212 -10.12 7.39 10.84
CA GLU A 212 -10.85 7.86 9.67
C GLU A 212 -9.89 8.16 8.52
N ILE A 213 -10.16 7.52 7.37
CA ILE A 213 -9.33 7.56 6.15
C ILE A 213 -10.24 7.89 4.97
N LYS A 214 -9.78 8.72 4.04
CA LYS A 214 -10.39 8.92 2.74
C LYS A 214 -9.48 8.38 1.66
N ILE A 215 -10.07 7.73 0.66
CA ILE A 215 -9.40 7.33 -0.58
C ILE A 215 -10.22 7.78 -1.77
N SER A 216 -9.54 8.17 -2.85
CA SER A 216 -10.17 8.46 -4.13
C SER A 216 -9.46 7.68 -5.23
N TYR A 217 -10.23 6.87 -5.95
CA TYR A 217 -9.79 6.24 -7.19
C TYR A 217 -10.05 7.23 -8.33
N LEU A 218 -8.99 7.73 -8.94
CA LEU A 218 -9.05 8.74 -9.98
C LEU A 218 -9.08 8.09 -11.37
N PRO A 219 -9.55 8.80 -12.40
CA PRO A 219 -9.55 8.30 -13.76
C PRO A 219 -8.15 7.86 -14.22
N PRO A 220 -8.02 6.81 -15.02
CA PRO A 220 -6.74 6.39 -15.57
C PRO A 220 -6.16 7.45 -16.48
N ILE A 221 -4.85 7.65 -16.39
CA ILE A 221 -4.08 8.58 -17.22
C ILE A 221 -3.21 7.77 -18.17
N TYR A 222 -3.20 8.14 -19.44
CA TYR A 222 -2.32 7.61 -20.48
C TYR A 222 -1.41 8.73 -20.98
N GLY A 223 -0.22 8.39 -21.42
CA GLY A 223 0.70 9.36 -22.01
C GLY A 223 1.94 8.68 -22.59
N ASP A 224 2.56 9.32 -23.55
CA ASP A 224 3.80 8.95 -24.21
C ASP A 224 5.01 9.74 -23.69
N ASN A 225 4.76 10.79 -22.92
CA ASN A 225 5.79 11.60 -22.27
C ASN A 225 5.80 11.37 -20.77
N VAL A 226 6.94 10.95 -20.24
CA VAL A 226 7.11 10.58 -18.83
C VAL A 226 6.90 11.78 -17.91
N ASP A 227 7.45 12.94 -18.25
CA ASP A 227 7.39 14.12 -17.37
C ASP A 227 5.97 14.67 -17.28
N LEU A 228 5.24 14.69 -18.39
CA LEU A 228 3.82 15.08 -18.41
C LEU A 228 2.98 14.07 -17.61
N LEU A 229 3.21 12.77 -17.80
CA LEU A 229 2.48 11.71 -17.08
C LEU A 229 2.69 11.80 -15.57
N VAL A 230 3.91 12.10 -15.12
CA VAL A 230 4.24 12.36 -13.71
C VAL A 230 3.52 13.61 -13.21
N ALA A 231 3.60 14.72 -13.96
CA ALA A 231 3.00 16.00 -13.56
C ALA A 231 1.47 15.90 -13.45
N ASP A 232 0.81 15.28 -14.42
CA ASP A 232 -0.64 15.11 -14.43
C ASP A 232 -1.09 14.19 -13.30
N THR A 233 -0.38 13.06 -13.09
CA THR A 233 -0.67 12.15 -11.98
C THR A 233 -0.56 12.85 -10.62
N LYS A 234 0.51 13.63 -10.42
CA LYS A 234 0.73 14.40 -9.21
C LYS A 234 -0.37 15.43 -8.99
N LYS A 235 -0.71 16.20 -10.01
CA LYS A 235 -1.75 17.23 -9.99
C LYS A 235 -3.12 16.67 -9.59
N GLU A 236 -3.52 15.54 -10.18
CA GLU A 236 -4.79 14.90 -9.86
C GLU A 236 -4.85 14.43 -8.40
N ILE A 237 -3.78 13.81 -7.89
CA ILE A 237 -3.68 13.41 -6.49
C ILE A 237 -3.71 14.63 -5.57
N ASP A 238 -2.95 15.69 -5.86
CA ASP A 238 -2.88 16.91 -5.05
C ASP A 238 -4.25 17.60 -4.93
N ASN A 239 -5.00 17.69 -6.04
CA ASN A 239 -6.36 18.24 -6.05
C ASN A 239 -7.28 17.49 -5.08
N GLU A 240 -7.22 16.16 -5.06
CA GLU A 240 -8.02 15.33 -4.17
C GLU A 240 -7.59 15.46 -2.70
N LEU A 241 -6.29 15.50 -2.43
CA LEU A 241 -5.79 15.72 -1.07
C LEU A 241 -6.28 17.07 -0.49
N LEU A 242 -6.22 18.14 -1.28
CA LEU A 242 -6.74 19.45 -0.90
C LEU A 242 -8.26 19.42 -0.70
N ARG A 243 -9.00 18.66 -1.52
CA ARG A 243 -10.43 18.45 -1.33
C ARG A 243 -10.70 17.73 0.00
N PHE A 244 -9.99 16.65 0.31
CA PHE A 244 -10.15 15.91 1.55
C PHE A 244 -9.91 16.80 2.77
N ARG A 245 -8.90 17.66 2.74
CA ARG A 245 -8.61 18.60 3.83
C ARG A 245 -9.72 19.62 4.03
N ARG A 246 -10.32 20.14 2.96
CA ARG A 246 -11.48 21.03 3.05
C ARG A 246 -12.71 20.35 3.66
N GLU A 247 -12.98 19.12 3.27
CA GLU A 247 -14.13 18.36 3.76
C GLU A 247 -14.00 17.88 5.23
N TRP A 248 -12.80 17.89 5.78
CA TRP A 248 -12.56 17.54 7.19
C TRP A 248 -12.51 18.76 8.13
N LYS A 249 -12.57 19.97 7.61
CA LYS A 249 -12.75 21.20 8.39
C LYS A 249 -14.22 21.37 8.76
#